data_5d981cc47b0d1e27992945aa3c81a184
#
_entry.id   5d981cc47b0d1e27992945aa3c81a184
#
_cell.length_a   1.000
_cell.length_b   1.000
_cell.length_c   1.000
_cell.angle_alpha   90.00
_cell.angle_beta   90.00
_cell.angle_gamma   90.00
#
_symmetry.space_group_name_H-M   'P 1'
#
loop_
_entity.id
_entity.type
_entity.pdbx_description
1 polymer ?
#
loop_
_entity_poly.entity_id
_entity_poly.type
_entity_poly.pdbx_seq_one_letter_code
_entity_poly.pdbx_strand_id
1 'polypeptide(L)'
;VVEVVSAEKYAAWVGEQRKKLAAAADDPSKKWNSAELKARGEKVYAANCVACHQASGQGIKGAFPALDGSAIVNGAKGRHIEIVLNGKAGTAMAPFGKQLSDTDIAAVITYERNSWGNKTGDVIQPSEVKAARK
;
A
#
# COMPACT_ATOMS: atom_id res chain seq x y z
N VAL A 1 -2.30 -21.72 36.28
CA VAL A 1 -3.52 -22.32 35.71
C VAL A 1 -3.67 -21.89 34.25
N VAL A 2 -3.67 -22.87 33.37
CA VAL A 2 -3.92 -22.59 31.94
C VAL A 2 -5.43 -22.58 31.73
N GLU A 3 -5.95 -21.45 31.34
CA GLU A 3 -7.36 -21.31 30.98
C GLU A 3 -7.60 -21.88 29.58
N VAL A 4 -8.44 -22.90 29.50
CA VAL A 4 -8.83 -23.50 28.23
C VAL A 4 -10.08 -22.77 27.71
N VAL A 5 -9.93 -22.06 26.62
CA VAL A 5 -11.05 -21.39 25.93
C VAL A 5 -11.47 -22.20 24.70
N SER A 6 -12.73 -22.07 24.31
CA SER A 6 -13.21 -22.71 23.08
C SER A 6 -12.50 -22.11 21.84
N ALA A 7 -12.42 -22.89 20.76
CA ALA A 7 -11.85 -22.42 19.51
C ALA A 7 -12.54 -21.14 19.00
N GLU A 8 -13.86 -21.04 19.17
CA GLU A 8 -14.65 -19.87 18.80
C GLU A 8 -14.27 -18.62 19.59
N LYS A 9 -14.13 -18.74 20.91
CA LYS A 9 -13.69 -17.63 21.77
C LYS A 9 -12.27 -17.21 21.45
N TYR A 10 -11.38 -18.15 21.17
CA TYR A 10 -10.02 -17.85 20.77
C TYR A 10 -9.95 -17.12 19.45
N ALA A 11 -10.71 -17.58 18.43
CA ALA A 11 -10.78 -16.94 17.13
C ALA A 11 -11.34 -15.51 17.23
N ALA A 12 -12.37 -15.28 18.05
CA ALA A 12 -12.93 -13.96 18.29
C ALA A 12 -11.91 -13.03 18.96
N TRP A 13 -11.18 -13.53 19.94
CA TRP A 13 -10.12 -12.75 20.61
C TRP A 13 -8.99 -12.37 19.65
N VAL A 14 -8.52 -13.30 18.82
CA VAL A 14 -7.47 -13.04 17.81
C VAL A 14 -7.97 -11.99 16.83
N GLY A 15 -9.21 -12.09 16.35
CA GLY A 15 -9.81 -11.12 15.44
C GLY A 15 -9.88 -9.72 16.07
N GLU A 16 -10.25 -9.63 17.34
CA GLU A 16 -10.29 -8.36 18.07
C GLU A 16 -8.89 -7.75 18.23
N GLN A 17 -7.88 -8.55 18.56
CA GLN A 17 -6.51 -8.08 18.68
C GLN A 17 -5.96 -7.59 17.35
N ARG A 18 -6.27 -8.29 16.27
CA ARG A 18 -5.89 -7.86 14.91
C ARG A 18 -6.50 -6.51 14.55
N LYS A 19 -7.78 -6.29 14.88
CA LYS A 19 -8.45 -5.00 14.64
C LYS A 19 -7.80 -3.87 15.44
N LYS A 20 -7.46 -4.12 16.70
CA LYS A 20 -6.77 -3.12 17.54
C LYS A 20 -5.39 -2.77 16.99
N LEU A 21 -4.63 -3.78 16.57
CA LEU A 21 -3.30 -3.58 15.96
C LEU A 21 -3.41 -2.83 14.64
N ALA A 22 -4.38 -3.20 13.80
CA ALA A 22 -4.61 -2.51 12.53
C ALA A 22 -5.00 -1.05 12.75
N ALA A 23 -5.91 -0.78 13.68
CA ALA A 23 -6.32 0.60 14.01
C ALA A 23 -5.16 1.44 14.52
N ALA A 24 -4.30 0.88 15.38
CA ALA A 24 -3.11 1.56 15.86
C ALA A 24 -2.10 1.80 14.73
N ALA A 25 -1.94 0.81 13.83
CA ALA A 25 -1.04 0.90 12.70
C ALA A 25 -1.53 1.87 11.61
N ASP A 26 -2.81 2.17 11.59
CA ASP A 26 -3.44 3.02 10.57
C ASP A 26 -3.73 4.45 11.06
N ASP A 27 -3.18 4.83 12.20
CA ASP A 27 -3.31 6.20 12.72
C ASP A 27 -2.71 7.20 11.71
N PRO A 28 -3.54 8.05 11.06
CA PRO A 28 -3.05 8.98 10.05
C PRO A 28 -2.23 10.13 10.63
N SER A 29 -2.22 10.30 11.94
CA SER A 29 -1.41 11.33 12.61
C SER A 29 0.01 10.85 12.88
N LYS A 30 0.25 9.54 12.82
CA LYS A 30 1.60 8.97 13.02
C LYS A 30 2.48 9.31 11.83
N LYS A 31 3.68 9.81 12.12
CA LYS A 31 4.73 9.94 11.10
C LYS A 31 5.50 8.63 11.00
N TRP A 32 5.50 8.07 9.82
CA TRP A 32 6.18 6.82 9.52
C TRP A 32 7.56 7.08 8.94
N ASN A 33 8.54 6.23 9.27
CA ASN A 33 9.84 6.28 8.62
C ASN A 33 9.83 5.46 7.31
N SER A 34 10.81 5.71 6.47
CA SER A 34 10.94 5.06 5.16
C SER A 34 11.05 3.53 5.27
N ALA A 35 11.81 3.02 6.23
CA ALA A 35 12.03 1.59 6.40
C ALA A 35 10.74 0.85 6.77
N GLU A 36 9.95 1.41 7.69
CA GLU A 36 8.66 0.85 8.10
C GLU A 36 7.67 0.82 6.93
N LEU A 37 7.56 1.93 6.21
CA LEU A 37 6.66 2.03 5.06
C LEU A 37 7.08 1.10 3.93
N LYS A 38 8.37 1.02 3.63
CA LYS A 38 8.86 0.11 2.59
C LYS A 38 8.58 -1.35 2.92
N ALA A 39 8.82 -1.76 4.16
CA ALA A 39 8.55 -3.13 4.60
C ALA A 39 7.06 -3.49 4.50
N ARG A 40 6.19 -2.58 4.92
CA ARG A 40 4.74 -2.76 4.80
C ARG A 40 4.31 -2.71 3.34
N GLY A 41 4.86 -1.77 2.57
CA GLY A 41 4.55 -1.58 1.16
C GLY A 41 4.91 -2.78 0.30
N GLU A 42 6.00 -3.47 0.61
CA GLU A 42 6.39 -4.71 -0.06
C GLU A 42 5.30 -5.77 0.06
N LYS A 43 4.73 -5.92 1.26
CA LYS A 43 3.64 -6.88 1.52
C LYS A 43 2.35 -6.49 0.78
N VAL A 44 2.01 -5.21 0.79
CA VAL A 44 0.83 -4.68 0.08
C VAL A 44 1.01 -4.89 -1.42
N TYR A 45 2.19 -4.58 -1.94
CA TYR A 45 2.53 -4.77 -3.35
C TYR A 45 2.39 -6.23 -3.77
N ALA A 46 2.96 -7.14 -3.00
CA ALA A 46 2.88 -8.57 -3.28
C ALA A 46 1.44 -9.10 -3.30
N ALA A 47 0.57 -8.56 -2.46
CA ALA A 47 -0.81 -8.99 -2.38
C ALA A 47 -1.72 -8.40 -3.47
N ASN A 48 -1.44 -7.17 -3.95
CA ASN A 48 -2.38 -6.42 -4.76
C ASN A 48 -1.87 -5.99 -6.14
N CYS A 49 -0.58 -5.92 -6.35
CA CYS A 49 0.01 -5.26 -7.52
C CYS A 49 0.84 -6.20 -8.41
N VAL A 50 1.43 -7.22 -7.83
CA VAL A 50 2.33 -8.16 -8.53
C VAL A 50 1.67 -8.84 -9.72
N ALA A 51 0.41 -9.20 -9.60
CA ALA A 51 -0.30 -9.91 -10.67
C ALA A 51 -0.25 -9.18 -12.01
N CYS A 52 -0.28 -7.85 -11.98
CA CYS A 52 -0.23 -7.01 -13.18
C CYS A 52 1.14 -6.40 -13.42
N HIS A 53 1.75 -5.84 -12.38
CA HIS A 53 3.01 -5.10 -12.52
C HIS A 53 4.27 -5.94 -12.33
N GLN A 54 4.14 -7.19 -11.97
CA GLN A 54 5.21 -8.17 -11.72
C GLN A 54 6.09 -7.82 -10.50
N ALA A 55 6.83 -8.81 -10.00
CA ALA A 55 7.60 -8.68 -8.75
C ALA A 55 8.71 -7.63 -8.84
N SER A 56 9.31 -7.43 -10.01
CA SER A 56 10.34 -6.41 -10.23
C SER A 56 9.80 -5.11 -10.82
N GLY A 57 8.48 -4.93 -10.85
CA GLY A 57 7.85 -3.73 -11.38
C GLY A 57 8.00 -3.54 -12.89
N GLN A 58 8.39 -4.59 -13.61
CA GLN A 58 8.62 -4.51 -15.06
C GLN A 58 7.35 -4.46 -15.89
N GLY A 59 6.19 -4.81 -15.28
CA GLY A 59 4.93 -4.88 -15.99
C GLY A 59 4.92 -5.99 -17.04
N ILE A 60 3.94 -5.92 -17.94
CA ILE A 60 3.83 -6.80 -19.11
C ILE A 60 3.69 -5.90 -20.32
N LYS A 61 4.66 -5.94 -21.23
CA LYS A 61 4.67 -5.12 -22.43
C LYS A 61 3.38 -5.31 -23.24
N GLY A 62 2.73 -4.20 -23.54
CA GLY A 62 1.48 -4.20 -24.31
C GLY A 62 0.21 -4.47 -23.48
N ALA A 63 0.34 -4.87 -22.20
CA ALA A 63 -0.80 -5.16 -21.32
C ALA A 63 -0.81 -4.30 -20.06
N PHE A 64 0.28 -4.31 -19.30
CA PHE A 64 0.40 -3.59 -18.03
C PHE A 64 1.68 -2.76 -17.99
N PRO A 65 1.61 -1.47 -17.61
CA PRO A 65 2.78 -0.62 -17.63
C PRO A 65 3.82 -1.02 -16.57
N ALA A 66 5.07 -0.79 -16.90
CA ALA A 66 6.16 -0.93 -15.94
C ALA A 66 6.07 0.18 -14.88
N LEU A 67 6.33 -0.17 -13.64
CA LEU A 67 6.50 0.80 -12.55
C LEU A 67 7.96 1.19 -12.40
N ASP A 68 8.87 0.26 -12.68
CA ASP A 68 10.30 0.54 -12.75
C ASP A 68 10.56 1.53 -13.89
N GLY A 69 11.17 2.65 -13.57
CA GLY A 69 11.43 3.72 -14.53
C GLY A 69 10.20 4.54 -14.95
N SER A 70 9.04 4.29 -14.36
CA SER A 70 7.79 4.98 -14.71
C SER A 70 7.86 6.48 -14.42
N ALA A 71 7.42 7.30 -15.36
CA ALA A 71 7.30 8.74 -15.19
C ALA A 71 6.30 9.11 -14.08
N ILE A 72 5.27 8.31 -13.86
CA ILE A 72 4.29 8.53 -12.79
C ILE A 72 4.91 8.20 -11.43
N VAL A 73 5.57 7.06 -11.33
CA VAL A 73 6.19 6.59 -10.08
C VAL A 73 7.36 7.49 -9.67
N ASN A 74 8.09 8.03 -10.61
CA ASN A 74 9.22 8.92 -10.35
C ASN A 74 8.86 10.42 -10.43
N GLY A 75 7.63 10.73 -10.77
CA GLY A 75 7.14 12.09 -10.91
C GLY A 75 6.45 12.64 -9.66
N ALA A 76 5.47 13.50 -9.86
CA ALA A 76 4.73 14.15 -8.77
C ALA A 76 4.01 13.13 -7.88
N LYS A 77 4.20 13.25 -6.56
CA LYS A 77 3.57 12.38 -5.55
C LYS A 77 2.04 12.38 -5.68
N GLY A 78 1.44 13.55 -5.81
CA GLY A 78 -0.02 13.70 -5.89
C GLY A 78 -0.63 12.90 -7.04
N ARG A 79 0.02 12.88 -8.17
CA ARG A 79 -0.44 12.11 -9.34
C ARG A 79 -0.38 10.60 -9.08
N HIS A 80 0.70 10.14 -8.45
CA HIS A 80 0.84 8.73 -8.09
C HIS A 80 -0.23 8.30 -7.08
N ILE A 81 -0.45 9.12 -6.04
CA ILE A 81 -1.49 8.88 -5.03
C ILE A 81 -2.87 8.83 -5.69
N GLU A 82 -3.18 9.76 -6.56
CA GLU A 82 -4.46 9.84 -7.26
C GLU A 82 -4.75 8.57 -8.07
N ILE A 83 -3.76 8.07 -8.80
CA ILE A 83 -3.92 6.87 -9.62
C ILE A 83 -4.16 5.63 -8.75
N VAL A 84 -3.46 5.49 -7.65
CA VAL A 84 -3.67 4.35 -6.74
C VAL A 84 -5.05 4.42 -6.07
N LEU A 85 -5.47 5.62 -5.65
CA LEU A 85 -6.78 5.82 -5.02
C LEU A 85 -7.95 5.57 -5.98
N ASN A 86 -7.88 6.13 -7.16
CA ASN A 86 -9.02 6.24 -8.08
C ASN A 86 -8.92 5.35 -9.30
N GLY A 87 -7.79 4.66 -9.48
CA GLY A 87 -7.51 3.91 -10.69
C GLY A 87 -7.23 4.82 -11.87
N LYS A 88 -7.13 4.24 -13.05
CA LYS A 88 -6.95 4.97 -14.30
C LYS A 88 -8.06 4.59 -15.27
N ALA A 89 -8.90 5.56 -15.61
CA ALA A 89 -10.03 5.35 -16.50
C ALA A 89 -9.57 4.77 -17.85
N GLY A 90 -10.32 3.81 -18.36
CA GLY A 90 -10.01 3.13 -19.62
C GLY A 90 -8.91 2.08 -19.54
N THR A 91 -8.44 1.75 -18.34
CA THR A 91 -7.42 0.74 -18.12
C THR A 91 -7.84 -0.29 -17.08
N ALA A 92 -7.06 -1.37 -16.96
CA ALA A 92 -7.27 -2.40 -15.94
C ALA A 92 -6.83 -1.96 -14.53
N MET A 93 -6.20 -0.79 -14.39
CA MET A 93 -5.78 -0.25 -13.09
C MET A 93 -7.00 0.09 -12.24
N ALA A 94 -7.30 -0.77 -11.26
CA ALA A 94 -8.46 -0.62 -10.38
C ALA A 94 -8.22 0.48 -9.35
N PRO A 95 -9.32 1.10 -8.84
CA PRO A 95 -9.20 2.02 -7.70
C PRO A 95 -9.04 1.24 -6.40
N PHE A 96 -7.97 1.51 -5.66
CA PHE A 96 -7.69 0.84 -4.39
C PHE A 96 -8.15 1.64 -3.16
N GLY A 97 -8.70 2.83 -3.38
CA GLY A 97 -9.09 3.73 -2.29
C GLY A 97 -10.07 3.14 -1.29
N LYS A 98 -10.95 2.23 -1.73
CA LYS A 98 -11.91 1.54 -0.85
C LYS A 98 -11.40 0.20 -0.31
N GLN A 99 -10.35 -0.34 -0.89
CA GLN A 99 -9.81 -1.64 -0.54
C GLN A 99 -8.64 -1.56 0.43
N LEU A 100 -7.88 -0.47 0.37
CA LEU A 100 -6.68 -0.27 1.16
C LEU A 100 -6.82 0.95 2.06
N SER A 101 -6.24 0.86 3.25
CA SER A 101 -6.17 1.99 4.19
C SER A 101 -5.21 3.07 3.69
N ASP A 102 -5.28 4.26 4.29
CA ASP A 102 -4.35 5.34 4.00
C ASP A 102 -2.90 4.91 4.21
N THR A 103 -2.65 4.14 5.28
CA THR A 103 -1.31 3.65 5.60
C THR A 103 -0.84 2.62 4.57
N ASP A 104 -1.69 1.71 4.13
CA ASP A 104 -1.34 0.73 3.11
C ASP A 104 -1.01 1.40 1.78
N ILE A 105 -1.81 2.39 1.38
CA ILE A 105 -1.56 3.14 0.14
C ILE A 105 -0.26 3.94 0.25
N ALA A 106 -0.05 4.64 1.37
CA ALA A 106 1.20 5.36 1.61
C ALA A 106 2.40 4.42 1.57
N ALA A 107 2.27 3.26 2.17
CA ALA A 107 3.33 2.25 2.23
C ALA A 107 3.68 1.71 0.84
N VAL A 108 2.69 1.30 0.06
CA VAL A 108 2.94 0.73 -1.27
C VAL A 108 3.52 1.77 -2.22
N ILE A 109 3.06 3.02 -2.18
CA ILE A 109 3.60 4.10 -3.00
C ILE A 109 5.05 4.39 -2.61
N THR A 110 5.35 4.45 -1.31
CA THR A 110 6.73 4.62 -0.82
C THR A 110 7.63 3.48 -1.30
N TYR A 111 7.14 2.24 -1.24
CA TYR A 111 7.86 1.07 -1.73
C TYR A 111 8.16 1.20 -3.23
N GLU A 112 7.16 1.49 -4.05
CA GLU A 112 7.31 1.60 -5.50
C GLU A 112 8.28 2.71 -5.91
N ARG A 113 8.23 3.86 -5.21
CA ARG A 113 9.08 5.01 -5.51
C ARG A 113 10.55 4.82 -5.11
N ASN A 114 10.85 3.79 -4.33
CA ASN A 114 12.20 3.53 -3.80
C ASN A 114 12.70 2.11 -4.07
N SER A 115 12.06 1.39 -4.99
CA SER A 115 12.40 0.00 -5.30
C SER A 115 12.84 -0.16 -6.75
N TRP A 116 13.49 -1.27 -7.03
CA TRP A 116 14.05 -1.59 -8.34
C TRP A 116 15.04 -0.50 -8.76
N GLY A 117 14.85 0.10 -9.93
CA GLY A 117 15.61 1.26 -10.39
C GLY A 117 15.07 2.61 -9.91
N ASN A 118 13.92 2.64 -9.23
CA ASN A 118 13.33 3.87 -8.73
C ASN A 118 13.98 4.29 -7.41
N LYS A 119 14.53 5.50 -7.36
CA LYS A 119 15.28 6.02 -6.21
C LYS A 119 14.91 7.47 -5.94
N THR A 120 13.61 7.73 -5.76
CA THR A 120 13.15 9.12 -5.55
C THR A 120 13.52 9.66 -4.18
N GLY A 121 13.70 8.80 -3.18
CA GLY A 121 13.90 9.21 -1.79
C GLY A 121 12.62 9.69 -1.12
N ASP A 122 11.48 9.68 -1.81
CA ASP A 122 10.23 10.17 -1.26
C ASP A 122 9.64 9.18 -0.24
N VAL A 123 9.09 9.76 0.82
CA VAL A 123 8.32 9.03 1.84
C VAL A 123 6.91 9.60 1.81
N ILE A 124 5.95 8.77 1.48
CA ILE A 124 4.54 9.19 1.42
C ILE A 124 3.90 8.88 2.78
N GLN A 125 3.40 9.90 3.45
CA GLN A 125 2.74 9.73 4.74
C GLN A 125 1.26 9.39 4.57
N PRO A 126 0.65 8.64 5.50
CA PRO A 126 -0.79 8.38 5.47
C PRO A 126 -1.64 9.65 5.42
N SER A 127 -1.18 10.72 6.05
CA SER A 127 -1.86 12.01 6.02
C SER A 127 -1.96 12.60 4.61
N GLU A 128 -0.95 12.38 3.77
CA GLU A 128 -0.97 12.83 2.37
C GLU A 128 -2.02 12.07 1.56
N VAL A 129 -2.15 10.76 1.81
CA VAL A 129 -3.18 9.92 1.17
C VAL A 129 -4.56 10.36 1.63
N LYS A 130 -4.76 10.56 2.93
CA LYS A 130 -6.02 11.02 3.50
C LYS A 130 -6.45 12.36 2.88
N ALA A 131 -5.53 13.30 2.74
CA ALA A 131 -5.81 14.59 2.13
C ALA A 131 -6.20 14.48 0.65
N ALA A 132 -5.72 13.47 -0.06
CA ALA A 132 -6.03 13.23 -1.46
C ALA A 132 -7.37 12.51 -1.67
N ARG A 133 -7.95 11.90 -0.65
CA ARG A 133 -9.28 11.27 -0.73
C ARG A 133 -10.35 12.34 -0.88
N LYS A 134 -11.23 12.10 -1.81
CA LYS A 134 -12.38 13.00 -2.05
C LYS A 134 -13.68 12.32 -1.66
#